data_ec5fd3779a9548fef8b8502efa520e8b
#
_entry.id   ec5fd3779a9548fef8b8502efa520e8b
#
_cell.length_a   1.000
_cell.length_b   1.000
_cell.length_c   1.000
_cell.angle_alpha   90.00
_cell.angle_beta   90.00
_cell.angle_gamma   90.00
#
_symmetry.space_group_name_H-M   'P 1'
#
loop_
_entity.id
_entity.type
_entity.pdbx_description
1 polymer ?
#
loop_
_entity_poly.entity_id
_entity_poly.type
_entity_poly.pdbx_seq_one_letter_code
_entity_poly.pdbx_strand_id
1 'polypeptide(L)'
;PDYQYTPKLIPAMVNIIGDELYPVVLGSRILGKGALRGGMPVYKYIANRFLTLVQNLLVDYKLSEYHTGYRAFSAEVLRKINFNQNSDDFVFDNEMLSQIIYADFHIAEVTCPTKYFEEASSINFSRSMKYGLGVLRVSMNHRLQKMGLRNLKMYRKVF
;
A
#
# COMPACT_ATOMS: atom_id res chain seq x y z
N PRO A 1 2.72 1.52 -19.49
CA PRO A 1 3.75 1.24 -18.46
C PRO A 1 4.66 2.45 -18.34
N ASP A 2 4.83 2.96 -17.13
CA ASP A 2 5.63 4.17 -16.87
C ASP A 2 7.11 3.88 -16.56
N TYR A 3 7.51 2.60 -16.64
CA TYR A 3 8.88 2.11 -16.38
C TYR A 3 9.51 2.58 -15.06
N GLN A 4 8.68 3.00 -14.10
CA GLN A 4 9.15 3.45 -12.78
C GLN A 4 9.74 2.31 -11.95
N TYR A 5 9.21 1.10 -12.13
CA TYR A 5 9.61 -0.09 -11.38
C TYR A 5 10.33 -1.10 -12.27
N THR A 6 11.34 -1.76 -11.71
CA THR A 6 12.06 -2.79 -12.43
C THR A 6 11.33 -4.14 -12.39
N PRO A 7 11.06 -4.79 -13.55
CA PRO A 7 10.43 -6.12 -13.55
C PRO A 7 11.34 -7.21 -12.96
N LYS A 8 12.63 -6.94 -12.76
CA LYS A 8 13.61 -7.89 -12.20
C LYS A 8 13.30 -8.32 -10.76
N LEU A 9 12.43 -7.60 -10.05
CA LEU A 9 11.99 -7.97 -8.69
C LEU A 9 10.82 -8.96 -8.70
N ILE A 10 10.12 -9.16 -9.83
CA ILE A 10 8.98 -10.08 -9.90
C ILE A 10 9.36 -11.49 -9.42
N PRO A 11 10.47 -12.11 -9.89
CA PRO A 11 10.83 -13.45 -9.42
C PRO A 11 11.03 -13.52 -7.91
N ALA A 12 11.70 -12.52 -7.31
CA ALA A 12 11.90 -12.49 -5.86
C ALA A 12 10.58 -12.39 -5.08
N MET A 13 9.66 -11.51 -5.54
CA MET A 13 8.34 -11.36 -4.90
C MET A 13 7.48 -12.62 -5.05
N VAL A 14 7.53 -13.27 -6.23
CA VAL A 14 6.79 -14.52 -6.51
C VAL A 14 7.35 -15.67 -5.68
N ASN A 15 8.67 -15.80 -5.55
CA ASN A 15 9.28 -16.84 -4.73
C ASN A 15 8.88 -16.72 -3.25
N ILE A 16 8.85 -15.50 -2.67
CA ILE A 16 8.40 -15.29 -1.29
C ILE A 16 6.97 -15.81 -1.08
N ILE A 17 6.09 -15.61 -2.06
CA ILE A 17 4.71 -16.12 -2.02
C ILE A 17 4.66 -17.62 -2.29
N GLY A 18 5.42 -18.09 -3.28
CA GLY A 18 5.44 -19.48 -3.70
C GLY A 18 6.02 -20.44 -2.64
N ASP A 19 6.99 -19.94 -1.87
CA ASP A 19 7.58 -20.67 -0.74
C ASP A 19 6.75 -20.51 0.56
N GLU A 20 5.55 -19.93 0.45
CA GLU A 20 4.59 -19.73 1.56
C GLU A 20 5.15 -18.92 2.74
N LEU A 21 6.21 -18.13 2.52
CA LEU A 21 6.81 -17.31 3.58
C LEU A 21 5.90 -16.13 3.95
N TYR A 22 5.36 -15.44 2.95
CA TYR A 22 4.40 -14.34 3.12
C TYR A 22 3.37 -14.32 1.98
N PRO A 23 2.08 -14.17 2.30
CA PRO A 23 1.03 -14.16 1.27
C PRO A 23 0.92 -12.82 0.53
N VAL A 24 1.60 -11.78 1.01
CA VAL A 24 1.63 -10.45 0.41
C VAL A 24 3.05 -9.90 0.42
N VAL A 25 3.47 -9.32 -0.71
CA VAL A 25 4.80 -8.69 -0.84
C VAL A 25 4.66 -7.31 -1.46
N LEU A 26 5.27 -6.29 -0.83
CA LEU A 26 5.32 -4.92 -1.32
C LEU A 26 6.74 -4.55 -1.75
N GLY A 27 6.86 -3.87 -2.89
CA GLY A 27 8.11 -3.25 -3.33
C GLY A 27 8.23 -1.85 -2.73
N SER A 28 8.94 -1.70 -1.61
CA SER A 28 9.09 -0.41 -0.94
C SER A 28 10.21 0.44 -1.56
N ARG A 29 9.88 1.67 -1.92
CA ARG A 29 10.82 2.70 -2.39
C ARG A 29 11.58 3.35 -1.22
N ILE A 30 11.00 3.27 -0.03
CA ILE A 30 11.52 3.91 1.19
C ILE A 30 12.62 3.06 1.83
N LEU A 31 12.46 1.73 1.84
CA LEU A 31 13.54 0.82 2.26
C LEU A 31 14.78 1.06 1.40
N GLY A 32 15.95 1.13 2.00
CA GLY A 32 17.22 1.34 1.29
C GLY A 32 17.41 2.73 0.68
N LYS A 33 16.60 3.73 1.05
CA LYS A 33 16.67 5.12 0.55
C LYS A 33 16.49 5.25 -0.98
N GLY A 34 15.81 4.29 -1.62
CA GLY A 34 15.63 4.26 -3.08
C GLY A 34 14.83 5.43 -3.63
N ALA A 35 13.86 5.94 -2.89
CA ALA A 35 12.99 7.03 -3.32
C ALA A 35 13.77 8.33 -3.61
N LEU A 36 14.57 8.82 -2.68
CA LEU A 36 15.35 10.06 -2.84
C LEU A 36 16.45 9.90 -3.89
N ARG A 37 17.14 8.75 -3.90
CA ARG A 37 18.15 8.44 -4.92
C ARG A 37 17.56 8.34 -6.33
N GLY A 38 16.30 7.90 -6.42
CA GLY A 38 15.56 7.80 -7.68
C GLY A 38 14.98 9.13 -8.18
N GLY A 39 15.14 10.23 -7.43
CA GLY A 39 14.67 11.56 -7.83
C GLY A 39 13.30 11.96 -7.28
N MET A 40 12.79 11.27 -6.23
CA MET A 40 11.55 11.71 -5.58
C MET A 40 11.73 13.11 -5.00
N PRO A 41 10.83 14.07 -5.30
CA PRO A 41 10.86 15.40 -4.67
C PRO A 41 10.77 15.30 -3.14
N VAL A 42 11.58 16.09 -2.43
CA VAL A 42 11.69 16.03 -0.96
C VAL A 42 10.34 16.23 -0.27
N TYR A 43 9.51 17.17 -0.74
CA TYR A 43 8.18 17.38 -0.17
C TYR A 43 7.24 16.16 -0.30
N LYS A 44 7.34 15.41 -1.42
CA LYS A 44 6.60 14.16 -1.61
C LYS A 44 7.12 13.08 -0.66
N TYR A 45 8.43 13.02 -0.46
CA TYR A 45 9.03 12.10 0.49
C TYR A 45 8.55 12.37 1.93
N ILE A 46 8.58 13.63 2.36
CA ILE A 46 8.11 14.05 3.70
C ILE A 46 6.62 13.71 3.88
N ALA A 47 5.79 14.05 2.89
CA ALA A 47 4.36 13.75 2.93
C ALA A 47 4.10 12.22 3.00
N ASN A 48 4.83 11.42 2.22
CA ASN A 48 4.76 9.97 2.26
C ASN A 48 5.13 9.44 3.67
N ARG A 49 6.21 9.92 4.26
CA ARG A 49 6.65 9.51 5.60
C ARG A 49 5.63 9.88 6.68
N PHE A 50 5.07 11.08 6.60
CA PHE A 50 4.02 11.53 7.52
C PHE A 50 2.76 10.66 7.41
N LEU A 51 2.24 10.44 6.20
CA LEU A 51 1.07 9.58 6.00
C LEU A 51 1.34 8.14 6.46
N THR A 52 2.52 7.58 6.14
CA THR A 52 2.91 6.24 6.59
C THR A 52 2.93 6.16 8.12
N LEU A 53 3.48 7.16 8.81
CA LEU A 53 3.49 7.19 10.27
C LEU A 53 2.07 7.16 10.84
N VAL A 54 1.20 8.03 10.34
CA VAL A 54 -0.21 8.09 10.79
C VAL A 54 -0.94 6.78 10.50
N GLN A 55 -0.72 6.19 9.31
CA GLN A 55 -1.29 4.87 8.98
C GLN A 55 -0.81 3.79 9.92
N ASN A 56 0.51 3.68 10.17
CA ASN A 56 1.06 2.70 11.11
C ASN A 56 0.41 2.79 12.49
N LEU A 57 0.18 4.01 12.99
CA LEU A 57 -0.48 4.23 14.29
C LEU A 57 -1.96 3.85 14.28
N LEU A 58 -2.70 4.24 13.23
CA LEU A 58 -4.14 4.02 13.17
C LEU A 58 -4.48 2.55 12.85
N VAL A 59 -3.73 1.94 11.93
CA VAL A 59 -3.94 0.56 11.47
C VAL A 59 -3.35 -0.45 12.45
N ASP A 60 -2.42 0.01 13.31
CA ASP A 60 -1.68 -0.84 14.26
C ASP A 60 -0.87 -1.93 13.51
N TYR A 61 -0.15 -1.50 12.47
CA TYR A 61 0.71 -2.35 11.66
C TYR A 61 1.91 -1.56 11.17
N LYS A 62 3.08 -2.18 11.08
CA LYS A 62 4.33 -1.46 10.74
C LYS A 62 4.78 -1.79 9.34
N LEU A 63 4.54 -0.87 8.40
CA LEU A 63 5.13 -0.86 7.06
C LEU A 63 6.07 0.34 6.89
N SER A 64 7.05 0.18 6.02
CA SER A 64 7.91 1.30 5.63
C SER A 64 7.22 2.25 4.66
N GLU A 65 6.27 1.74 3.87
CA GLU A 65 5.51 2.49 2.87
C GLU A 65 4.18 1.80 2.55
N TYR A 66 3.08 2.59 2.47
CA TYR A 66 1.76 2.14 2.01
C TYR A 66 1.44 2.55 0.57
N HIS A 67 2.24 3.47 -0.01
CA HIS A 67 1.88 4.20 -1.24
C HIS A 67 2.60 3.68 -2.49
N THR A 68 3.19 2.51 -2.40
CA THR A 68 3.79 1.85 -3.56
C THR A 68 2.72 1.14 -4.39
N GLY A 69 2.81 1.23 -5.72
CA GLY A 69 1.99 0.44 -6.65
C GLY A 69 2.57 -0.94 -6.96
N TYR A 70 3.79 -1.24 -6.50
CA TYR A 70 4.45 -2.50 -6.80
C TYR A 70 4.15 -3.55 -5.73
N ARG A 71 3.20 -4.42 -6.02
CA ARG A 71 2.62 -5.35 -5.05
C ARG A 71 2.41 -6.72 -5.67
N ALA A 72 2.56 -7.77 -4.87
CA ALA A 72 2.19 -9.13 -5.21
C ALA A 72 1.30 -9.72 -4.11
N PHE A 73 0.29 -10.46 -4.51
CA PHE A 73 -0.69 -11.08 -3.62
C PHE A 73 -0.84 -12.55 -3.96
N SER A 74 -0.96 -13.41 -2.97
CA SER A 74 -1.39 -14.79 -3.20
C SER A 74 -2.86 -14.84 -3.61
N ALA A 75 -3.24 -15.88 -4.33
CA ALA A 75 -4.64 -16.11 -4.69
C ALA A 75 -5.54 -16.26 -3.45
N GLU A 76 -5.00 -16.79 -2.36
CA GLU A 76 -5.72 -16.94 -1.09
C GLU A 76 -6.14 -15.58 -0.54
N VAL A 77 -5.23 -14.60 -0.50
CA VAL A 77 -5.54 -13.23 -0.05
C VAL A 77 -6.68 -12.65 -0.85
N LEU A 78 -6.58 -12.71 -2.20
CA LEU A 78 -7.59 -12.14 -3.08
C LEU A 78 -8.97 -12.79 -2.95
N ARG A 79 -9.04 -14.06 -2.57
CA ARG A 79 -10.32 -14.74 -2.30
C ARG A 79 -10.93 -14.37 -0.95
N LYS A 80 -10.11 -14.01 0.04
CA LYS A 80 -10.57 -13.74 1.41
C LYS A 80 -10.93 -12.28 1.67
N ILE A 81 -10.37 -11.34 0.92
CA ILE A 81 -10.70 -9.91 1.06
C ILE A 81 -11.84 -9.51 0.13
N ASN A 82 -12.64 -8.54 0.57
CA ASN A 82 -13.79 -8.05 -0.20
C ASN A 82 -13.43 -6.81 -1.03
N PHE A 83 -12.43 -6.94 -1.92
CA PHE A 83 -11.94 -5.81 -2.71
C PHE A 83 -12.97 -5.23 -3.68
N ASN A 84 -14.03 -5.97 -4.03
CA ASN A 84 -15.17 -5.47 -4.83
C ASN A 84 -15.98 -4.36 -4.10
N GLN A 85 -15.78 -4.17 -2.81
CA GLN A 85 -16.39 -3.09 -2.03
C GLN A 85 -15.47 -1.86 -1.90
N ASN A 86 -14.29 -1.90 -2.51
CA ASN A 86 -13.38 -0.76 -2.55
C ASN A 86 -13.87 0.29 -3.54
N SER A 87 -13.40 1.51 -3.36
CA SER A 87 -13.68 2.61 -4.27
C SER A 87 -12.89 2.48 -5.57
N ASP A 88 -13.46 2.94 -6.68
CA ASP A 88 -12.75 3.06 -7.98
C ASP A 88 -11.93 4.38 -8.03
N ASP A 89 -11.24 4.72 -6.95
CA ASP A 89 -10.45 5.95 -6.83
C ASP A 89 -9.01 5.62 -6.37
N PHE A 90 -8.14 6.60 -6.33
CA PHE A 90 -6.73 6.49 -5.95
C PHE A 90 -6.46 5.83 -4.58
N VAL A 91 -7.46 5.74 -3.71
CA VAL A 91 -7.35 5.09 -2.40
C VAL A 91 -7.60 3.58 -2.43
N PHE A 92 -8.00 3.00 -3.58
CA PHE A 92 -8.24 1.56 -3.76
C PHE A 92 -7.12 0.71 -3.17
N ASP A 93 -5.90 1.06 -3.46
CA ASP A 93 -4.70 0.38 -2.99
C ASP A 93 -4.55 0.39 -1.46
N ASN A 94 -4.93 1.49 -0.81
CA ASN A 94 -4.91 1.61 0.64
C ASN A 94 -6.07 0.85 1.28
N GLU A 95 -7.23 0.82 0.64
CA GLU A 95 -8.38 0.01 1.07
C GLU A 95 -8.05 -1.47 1.01
N MET A 96 -7.37 -1.95 -0.06
CA MET A 96 -6.89 -3.33 -0.14
C MET A 96 -5.94 -3.67 1.01
N LEU A 97 -4.90 -2.85 1.26
CA LEU A 97 -3.97 -3.10 2.36
C LEU A 97 -4.66 -3.09 3.72
N SER A 98 -5.62 -2.19 3.91
CA SER A 98 -6.42 -2.12 5.11
C SER A 98 -7.21 -3.41 5.35
N GLN A 99 -7.83 -3.98 4.31
CA GLN A 99 -8.54 -5.27 4.39
C GLN A 99 -7.59 -6.44 4.69
N ILE A 100 -6.44 -6.46 4.01
CA ILE A 100 -5.40 -7.48 4.18
C ILE A 100 -4.94 -7.52 5.64
N ILE A 101 -4.62 -6.37 6.21
CA ILE A 101 -4.18 -6.24 7.61
C ILE A 101 -5.32 -6.59 8.57
N TYR A 102 -6.55 -6.17 8.28
CA TYR A 102 -7.73 -6.49 9.09
C TYR A 102 -8.03 -8.00 9.09
N ALA A 103 -7.75 -8.70 8.00
CA ALA A 103 -7.86 -10.14 7.86
C ALA A 103 -6.67 -10.91 8.45
N ASP A 104 -5.73 -10.20 9.11
CA ASP A 104 -4.55 -10.75 9.80
C ASP A 104 -3.53 -11.44 8.87
N PHE A 105 -3.45 -10.98 7.62
CA PHE A 105 -2.40 -11.43 6.71
C PHE A 105 -1.08 -10.70 6.94
N HIS A 106 0.00 -11.45 6.98
CA HIS A 106 1.36 -10.90 7.07
C HIS A 106 1.86 -10.37 5.73
N ILE A 107 2.60 -9.26 5.79
CA ILE A 107 3.12 -8.55 4.61
C ILE A 107 4.63 -8.49 4.70
N ALA A 108 5.31 -8.94 3.64
CA ALA A 108 6.74 -8.70 3.44
C ALA A 108 6.98 -7.42 2.66
N GLU A 109 8.12 -6.78 2.89
CA GLU A 109 8.60 -5.66 2.10
C GLU A 109 9.97 -5.98 1.48
N VAL A 110 10.11 -5.73 0.18
CA VAL A 110 11.39 -5.80 -0.54
C VAL A 110 11.82 -4.41 -0.99
N THR A 111 13.10 -4.12 -0.96
CA THR A 111 13.62 -2.83 -1.45
C THR A 111 13.41 -2.72 -2.94
N CYS A 112 12.74 -1.66 -3.39
CA CYS A 112 12.48 -1.41 -4.80
C CYS A 112 13.17 -0.13 -5.26
N PRO A 113 14.22 -0.21 -6.10
CA PRO A 113 14.77 0.95 -6.80
C PRO A 113 13.70 1.55 -7.72
N THR A 114 13.51 2.85 -7.64
CA THR A 114 12.51 3.57 -8.45
C THR A 114 13.18 4.70 -9.18
N LYS A 115 12.82 4.94 -10.43
CA LYS A 115 13.26 6.10 -11.21
C LYS A 115 12.08 7.06 -11.39
N TYR A 116 12.31 8.32 -11.07
CA TYR A 116 11.35 9.39 -11.32
C TYR A 116 11.78 10.17 -12.54
N PHE A 117 10.92 10.24 -13.55
CA PHE A 117 11.10 11.02 -14.78
C PHE A 117 10.10 12.18 -14.74
N GLU A 118 10.43 13.30 -15.39
CA GLU A 118 9.52 14.46 -15.48
C GLU A 118 8.19 14.11 -16.16
N GLU A 119 8.22 13.15 -17.09
CA GLU A 119 7.05 12.64 -17.82
C GLU A 119 6.24 11.60 -17.04
N ALA A 120 6.79 11.06 -15.95
CA ALA A 120 6.06 10.12 -15.12
C ALA A 120 4.89 10.83 -14.45
N SER A 121 3.68 10.31 -14.62
CA SER A 121 2.41 10.88 -14.17
C SER A 121 2.49 11.37 -12.72
N SER A 122 2.86 12.62 -12.53
CA SER A 122 2.85 13.24 -11.21
C SER A 122 1.42 13.70 -10.93
N ILE A 123 0.80 13.09 -9.94
CA ILE A 123 -0.45 13.59 -9.37
C ILE A 123 -0.24 15.05 -9.00
N ASN A 124 -1.10 15.96 -9.49
CA ASN A 124 -1.04 17.37 -9.14
C ASN A 124 -1.32 17.58 -7.64
N PHE A 125 -0.98 18.74 -7.11
CA PHE A 125 -1.10 19.05 -5.67
C PHE A 125 -2.52 18.79 -5.13
N SER A 126 -3.57 19.23 -5.85
CA SER A 126 -4.97 19.05 -5.44
C SER A 126 -5.34 17.56 -5.32
N ARG A 127 -4.95 16.76 -6.31
CA ARG A 127 -5.17 15.30 -6.27
C ARG A 127 -4.35 14.64 -5.15
N SER A 128 -3.13 15.11 -4.88
CA SER A 128 -2.30 14.62 -3.77
C SER A 128 -2.96 14.88 -2.42
N MET A 129 -3.56 16.06 -2.24
CA MET A 129 -4.32 16.39 -1.03
C MET A 129 -5.56 15.50 -0.87
N LYS A 130 -6.35 15.34 -1.94
CA LYS A 130 -7.51 14.44 -1.95
C LYS A 130 -7.11 13.01 -1.59
N TYR A 131 -6.01 12.53 -2.19
CA TYR A 131 -5.46 11.23 -1.87
C TYR A 131 -5.06 11.10 -0.40
N GLY A 132 -4.31 12.07 0.14
CA GLY A 132 -3.89 12.06 1.54
C GLY A 132 -5.07 12.03 2.53
N LEU A 133 -6.12 12.84 2.29
CA LEU A 133 -7.35 12.81 3.10
C LEU A 133 -8.08 11.46 2.99
N GLY A 134 -8.10 10.86 1.79
CA GLY A 134 -8.65 9.53 1.56
C GLY A 134 -7.91 8.46 2.36
N VAL A 135 -6.58 8.51 2.35
CA VAL A 135 -5.72 7.60 3.13
C VAL A 135 -6.01 7.70 4.64
N LEU A 136 -6.11 8.92 5.16
CA LEU A 136 -6.47 9.15 6.58
C LEU A 136 -7.86 8.61 6.91
N ARG A 137 -8.83 8.80 6.01
CA ARG A 137 -10.19 8.25 6.16
C ARG A 137 -10.18 6.73 6.20
N VAL A 138 -9.44 6.07 5.29
CA VAL A 138 -9.32 4.59 5.26
C VAL A 138 -8.71 4.10 6.56
N SER A 139 -7.62 4.73 7.03
CA SER A 139 -6.92 4.34 8.26
C SER A 139 -7.81 4.53 9.50
N MET A 140 -8.56 5.63 9.57
CA MET A 140 -9.52 5.87 10.64
C MET A 140 -10.67 4.85 10.60
N ASN A 141 -11.20 4.53 9.42
CA ASN A 141 -12.23 3.51 9.25
C ASN A 141 -11.74 2.13 9.73
N HIS A 142 -10.49 1.78 9.43
CA HIS A 142 -9.86 0.57 9.93
C HIS A 142 -9.84 0.54 11.46
N ARG A 143 -9.37 1.63 12.09
CA ARG A 143 -9.30 1.74 13.55
C ARG A 143 -10.67 1.59 14.20
N LEU A 144 -11.67 2.32 13.68
CA LEU A 144 -13.04 2.25 14.19
C LEU A 144 -13.68 0.87 13.98
N GLN A 145 -13.39 0.21 12.87
CA GLN A 145 -13.81 -1.16 12.61
C GLN A 145 -13.18 -2.13 13.62
N LYS A 146 -11.86 -2.02 13.86
CA LYS A 146 -11.12 -2.86 14.81
C LYS A 146 -11.63 -2.69 16.25
N MET A 147 -12.07 -1.48 16.60
CA MET A 147 -12.69 -1.15 17.90
C MET A 147 -14.17 -1.57 18.02
N GLY A 148 -14.78 -2.12 16.95
CA GLY A 148 -16.20 -2.47 16.93
C GLY A 148 -17.16 -1.27 16.83
N LEU A 149 -16.65 -0.06 16.61
CA LEU A 149 -17.45 1.17 16.53
C LEU A 149 -18.05 1.39 15.12
N ARG A 150 -17.62 0.63 14.12
CA ARG A 150 -18.17 0.61 12.76
C ARG A 150 -18.32 -0.83 12.27
N ASN A 151 -19.25 -1.03 11.33
CA ASN A 151 -19.44 -2.30 10.62
C ASN A 151 -19.50 -2.04 9.13
N LEU A 152 -18.32 -1.95 8.52
CA LEU A 152 -18.16 -1.64 7.11
C LEU A 152 -18.15 -2.93 6.28
N LYS A 153 -18.90 -2.92 5.18
CA LYS A 153 -19.05 -4.10 4.28
C LYS A 153 -17.71 -4.60 3.75
N MET A 154 -16.75 -3.69 3.50
CA MET A 154 -15.44 -4.03 2.98
C MET A 154 -14.61 -4.94 3.89
N TYR A 155 -14.88 -4.96 5.21
CA TYR A 155 -14.19 -5.84 6.18
C TYR A 155 -14.92 -7.14 6.48
N ARG A 156 -16.06 -7.39 5.83
CA ARG A 156 -16.75 -8.67 5.97
C ARG A 156 -15.99 -9.75 5.22
N LYS A 157 -15.84 -10.92 5.85
CA LYS A 157 -15.23 -12.08 5.20
C LYS A 157 -16.02 -12.45 3.95
N VAL A 158 -15.32 -12.72 2.85
CA VAL A 158 -15.88 -13.39 1.68
C VAL A 158 -15.79 -14.89 1.99
N PHE A 159 -16.93 -15.56 2.00
CA PHE A 159 -17.01 -17.01 2.23
C PHE A 159 -16.79 -17.76 0.92
#